data_ed15e1fbeb3a1c798be9f944d107a955
#
_entry.id   ed15e1fbeb3a1c798be9f944d107a955
#
_cell.length_a   1.000
_cell.length_b   1.000
_cell.length_c   1.000
_cell.angle_alpha   90.00
_cell.angle_beta   90.00
_cell.angle_gamma   90.00
#
_symmetry.space_group_name_H-M   'P 1'
#
loop_
_entity.id
_entity.type
_entity.pdbx_description
1 polymer ?
#
loop_
_entity_poly.entity_id
_entity_poly.type
_entity_poly.pdbx_seq_one_letter_code
_entity_poly.pdbx_strand_id
1 'polypeptide(L)'
;MQLKGDCDTNCQKTEVSATSGATGTVTITASVGLGGVNRADDVKRIQTLLNGVRPDRGGPAPKLVVDGLCGPLTRNAIRKFQAFLKLPVQDSRVDPDGPTLMALNSERMNSTAPSVPLLRHAIRLFRGINASSDARAAVKRAIAVTESALHYKMIGPGLTQSPDAYQFVSQHFKFDGVGDNRAVDDLTYIRAIYRRMETVLRGVPGVTGTQIYGSNLHDIDPTSEQTPAMWKAYVPVVDEGPYLSTRIYWTDNIDGHPQDRYTYLLLHELAHFVDNIEPTLQIVDHGYLALGTVFALDHHRRVRNADNYSMMAFHRAFGKSRLQAMYPYAARLND
;
A
#
# COMPACT_ATOMS: atom_id res chain seq x y z
N MET A 1 55.46 -10.01 22.50
CA MET A 1 56.58 -9.48 21.71
C MET A 1 56.09 -8.26 20.98
N GLN A 2 56.42 -7.07 21.47
CA GLN A 2 56.07 -5.78 20.91
C GLN A 2 56.89 -5.50 19.66
N LEU A 3 56.33 -4.85 18.68
CA LEU A 3 57.03 -3.86 17.86
C LEU A 3 56.09 -2.75 17.49
N LYS A 4 56.35 -1.57 18.05
CA LYS A 4 55.89 -0.26 17.62
C LYS A 4 56.64 0.12 16.33
N GLY A 5 55.97 0.88 15.49
CA GLY A 5 56.56 1.62 14.36
C GLY A 5 55.79 2.89 14.16
N ASP A 6 56.29 3.98 14.75
CA ASP A 6 55.88 5.36 14.46
C ASP A 6 56.32 5.74 13.05
N CYS A 7 55.50 6.47 12.34
CA CYS A 7 55.96 7.32 11.24
C CYS A 7 55.17 8.61 11.23
N ASP A 8 55.88 9.67 11.55
CA ASP A 8 55.50 11.05 11.56
C ASP A 8 55.26 11.66 10.18
N THR A 9 54.38 12.62 10.21
CA THR A 9 54.37 13.93 9.52
C THR A 9 54.21 14.08 8.03
N ASN A 10 53.21 14.90 7.76
CA ASN A 10 53.12 15.87 6.67
C ASN A 10 52.53 15.36 5.34
N CYS A 11 51.21 15.36 5.28
CA CYS A 11 50.54 15.54 3.97
C CYS A 11 49.50 16.66 4.10
N GLN A 12 49.80 17.74 3.39
CA GLN A 12 49.00 18.97 3.33
C GLN A 12 47.58 18.67 2.92
N LYS A 13 46.63 19.23 3.69
CA LYS A 13 45.23 19.31 3.33
C LYS A 13 45.07 20.19 2.10
N THR A 14 44.82 19.58 0.97
CA THR A 14 44.11 20.22 -0.14
C THR A 14 42.66 20.10 0.12
N GLU A 15 42.03 21.16 0.60
CA GLU A 15 40.57 21.26 0.66
C GLU A 15 40.01 21.26 -0.76
N VAL A 16 39.65 20.09 -1.22
CA VAL A 16 38.71 19.96 -2.35
C VAL A 16 37.34 20.20 -1.77
N SER A 17 36.82 21.41 -2.00
CA SER A 17 35.42 21.73 -1.74
C SER A 17 34.53 20.78 -2.54
N ALA A 18 34.21 19.63 -1.98
CA ALA A 18 33.18 18.76 -2.48
C ALA A 18 31.86 19.44 -2.16
N THR A 19 31.24 20.04 -3.15
CA THR A 19 29.80 20.33 -3.14
C THR A 19 29.08 19.01 -2.92
N SER A 20 28.71 18.74 -1.67
CA SER A 20 27.92 17.59 -1.29
C SER A 20 26.56 17.73 -1.97
N GLY A 21 26.35 16.97 -3.04
CA GLY A 21 25.02 16.73 -3.58
C GLY A 21 24.18 16.09 -2.48
N ALA A 22 23.25 16.86 -1.93
CA ALA A 22 22.31 16.38 -0.93
C ALA A 22 21.50 15.22 -1.52
N THR A 23 21.80 14.00 -1.11
CA THR A 23 21.11 12.76 -1.49
C THR A 23 19.80 12.55 -0.73
N GLY A 24 19.23 13.60 -0.11
CA GLY A 24 17.99 13.51 0.65
C GLY A 24 16.74 13.64 -0.23
N THR A 25 15.68 12.91 0.12
CA THR A 25 14.34 13.07 -0.45
C THR A 25 13.84 14.49 -0.20
N VAL A 26 13.35 15.17 -1.25
CA VAL A 26 12.74 16.50 -1.14
C VAL A 26 11.32 16.35 -0.60
N THR A 27 11.01 17.05 0.47
CA THR A 27 9.66 17.15 1.03
C THR A 27 9.09 18.54 0.81
N ILE A 28 7.78 18.66 0.70
CA ILE A 28 7.04 19.92 0.71
C ILE A 28 6.08 19.92 1.90
N THR A 29 5.82 21.12 2.43
CA THR A 29 4.95 21.27 3.61
C THR A 29 3.50 21.54 3.22
N ALA A 30 3.25 21.99 2.00
CA ALA A 30 1.94 22.28 1.47
C ALA A 30 1.88 21.94 -0.03
N SER A 31 0.66 21.78 -0.55
CA SER A 31 0.43 21.45 -1.96
C SER A 31 0.86 22.58 -2.90
N VAL A 32 1.43 22.19 -4.06
CA VAL A 32 1.87 23.07 -5.14
C VAL A 32 1.11 22.75 -6.42
N GLY A 33 0.56 23.75 -7.09
CA GLY A 33 -0.17 23.57 -8.34
C GLY A 33 -1.57 24.18 -8.32
N LEU A 34 -2.43 23.66 -9.19
CA LEU A 34 -3.81 24.12 -9.31
C LEU A 34 -4.60 23.84 -8.03
N GLY A 35 -5.19 24.90 -7.43
CA GLY A 35 -5.90 24.77 -6.15
C GLY A 35 -5.01 24.42 -4.96
N GLY A 36 -3.69 24.45 -5.11
CA GLY A 36 -2.74 24.23 -4.02
C GLY A 36 -2.52 25.48 -3.17
N VAL A 37 -1.90 25.29 -2.00
CA VAL A 37 -1.54 26.39 -1.08
C VAL A 37 -0.39 27.24 -1.66
N ASN A 38 0.50 26.65 -2.46
CA ASN A 38 1.54 27.31 -3.24
C ASN A 38 2.50 28.18 -2.40
N ARG A 39 3.00 27.64 -1.27
CA ARG A 39 4.07 28.33 -0.50
C ARG A 39 5.32 28.48 -1.37
N ALA A 40 5.91 29.66 -1.37
CA ALA A 40 7.02 30.00 -2.25
C ALA A 40 8.19 28.98 -2.18
N ASP A 41 8.57 28.56 -0.97
CA ASP A 41 9.65 27.58 -0.80
C ASP A 41 9.30 26.19 -1.35
N ASP A 42 8.05 25.76 -1.17
CA ASP A 42 7.58 24.49 -1.73
C ASP A 42 7.50 24.57 -3.27
N VAL A 43 7.05 25.72 -3.82
CA VAL A 43 7.04 25.96 -5.27
C VAL A 43 8.45 25.91 -5.84
N LYS A 44 9.45 26.56 -5.20
CA LYS A 44 10.85 26.51 -5.64
C LYS A 44 11.39 25.09 -5.65
N ARG A 45 11.05 24.27 -4.63
CA ARG A 45 11.44 22.86 -4.58
C ARG A 45 10.86 22.08 -5.76
N ILE A 46 9.58 22.27 -6.06
CA ILE A 46 8.92 21.59 -7.18
C ILE A 46 9.46 22.07 -8.53
N GLN A 47 9.68 23.38 -8.72
CA GLN A 47 10.29 23.90 -9.94
C GLN A 47 11.69 23.32 -10.16
N THR A 48 12.49 23.20 -9.10
CA THR A 48 13.82 22.58 -9.13
C THR A 48 13.75 21.10 -9.52
N LEU A 49 12.83 20.36 -8.92
CA LEU A 49 12.62 18.95 -9.26
C LEU A 49 12.19 18.78 -10.71
N LEU A 50 11.21 19.55 -11.17
CA LEU A 50 10.73 19.50 -12.57
C LEU A 50 11.85 19.84 -13.55
N ASN A 51 12.70 20.81 -13.24
CA ASN A 51 13.86 21.16 -14.06
C ASN A 51 14.93 20.06 -14.12
N GLY A 52 14.95 19.16 -13.15
CA GLY A 52 15.78 17.95 -13.16
C GLY A 52 15.25 16.87 -14.09
N VAL A 53 13.97 16.91 -14.45
CA VAL A 53 13.36 15.95 -15.37
C VAL A 53 13.73 16.28 -16.81
N ARG A 54 14.10 15.27 -17.60
CA ARG A 54 14.39 15.44 -19.02
C ARG A 54 13.11 15.76 -19.83
N PRO A 55 13.20 16.56 -20.91
CA PRO A 55 12.03 16.93 -21.72
C PRO A 55 11.28 15.75 -22.35
N ASP A 56 12.02 14.71 -22.77
CA ASP A 56 11.46 13.46 -23.31
C ASP A 56 10.78 12.59 -22.26
N ARG A 57 10.89 12.96 -20.99
CA ARG A 57 10.27 12.30 -19.84
C ARG A 57 9.23 13.16 -19.12
N GLY A 58 8.67 14.11 -19.81
CA GLY A 58 7.65 15.01 -19.27
C GLY A 58 8.19 16.24 -18.55
N GLY A 59 9.50 16.46 -18.57
CA GLY A 59 10.11 17.66 -18.03
C GLY A 59 9.80 18.92 -18.86
N PRO A 60 9.97 20.11 -18.29
CA PRO A 60 9.75 21.38 -18.99
C PRO A 60 10.84 21.66 -20.03
N ALA A 61 10.42 22.19 -21.18
CA ALA A 61 11.30 22.74 -22.19
C ALA A 61 10.62 24.01 -22.77
N PRO A 62 11.20 25.19 -22.53
CA PRO A 62 12.40 25.50 -21.76
C PRO A 62 12.24 25.19 -20.26
N LYS A 63 13.35 25.15 -19.52
CA LYS A 63 13.33 25.00 -18.06
C LYS A 63 12.57 26.15 -17.39
N LEU A 64 11.93 25.85 -16.26
CA LEU A 64 11.23 26.84 -15.45
C LEU A 64 12.24 27.79 -14.76
N VAL A 65 11.86 29.06 -14.60
CA VAL A 65 12.52 29.96 -13.64
C VAL A 65 12.13 29.45 -12.23
N VAL A 66 13.13 29.31 -11.34
CA VAL A 66 12.92 28.90 -9.94
C VAL A 66 12.65 30.15 -9.11
N ASP A 67 11.45 30.71 -9.26
CA ASP A 67 11.04 31.99 -8.65
C ASP A 67 10.13 31.83 -7.44
N GLY A 68 9.60 30.62 -7.22
CA GLY A 68 8.63 30.35 -6.16
C GLY A 68 7.19 30.75 -6.51
N LEU A 69 6.91 31.08 -7.76
CA LEU A 69 5.57 31.44 -8.23
C LEU A 69 4.93 30.25 -8.98
N CYS A 70 3.78 29.82 -8.52
CA CYS A 70 3.04 28.74 -9.18
C CYS A 70 2.16 29.31 -10.33
N GLY A 71 2.82 29.82 -11.37
CA GLY A 71 2.18 30.34 -12.56
C GLY A 71 1.71 29.25 -13.55
N PRO A 72 1.14 29.67 -14.70
CA PRO A 72 0.69 28.76 -15.75
C PRO A 72 1.78 27.79 -16.24
N LEU A 73 3.03 28.26 -16.35
CA LEU A 73 4.17 27.43 -16.79
C LEU A 73 4.48 26.31 -15.81
N THR A 74 4.49 26.61 -14.51
CA THR A 74 4.72 25.61 -13.45
C THR A 74 3.59 24.58 -13.45
N ARG A 75 2.33 25.01 -13.49
CA ARG A 75 1.15 24.11 -13.54
C ARG A 75 1.14 23.23 -14.80
N ASN A 76 1.51 23.80 -15.95
CA ASN A 76 1.59 23.03 -17.19
C ASN A 76 2.72 22.00 -17.15
N ALA A 77 3.87 22.34 -16.55
CA ALA A 77 4.98 21.40 -16.35
C ALA A 77 4.58 20.24 -15.43
N ILE A 78 3.87 20.52 -14.33
CA ILE A 78 3.32 19.46 -13.45
C ILE A 78 2.40 18.53 -14.25
N ARG A 79 1.43 19.10 -14.98
CA ARG A 79 0.48 18.30 -15.78
C ARG A 79 1.18 17.47 -16.85
N LYS A 80 2.17 18.06 -17.55
CA LYS A 80 2.96 17.36 -18.56
C LYS A 80 3.72 16.17 -17.96
N PHE A 81 4.29 16.34 -16.78
CA PHE A 81 4.95 15.26 -16.04
C PHE A 81 3.96 14.17 -15.60
N GLN A 82 2.81 14.56 -15.03
CA GLN A 82 1.73 13.64 -14.66
C GLN A 82 1.21 12.84 -15.88
N ALA A 83 1.06 13.49 -17.03
CA ALA A 83 0.65 12.85 -18.27
C ALA A 83 1.70 11.85 -18.79
N PHE A 84 2.97 12.20 -18.72
CA PHE A 84 4.07 11.28 -19.06
C PHE A 84 4.02 10.03 -18.19
N LEU A 85 3.79 10.19 -16.88
CA LEU A 85 3.64 9.10 -15.93
C LEU A 85 2.34 8.30 -16.10
N LYS A 86 1.42 8.76 -16.96
CA LYS A 86 0.07 8.20 -17.11
C LYS A 86 -0.67 8.09 -15.76
N LEU A 87 -0.50 9.09 -14.90
CA LEU A 87 -1.22 9.11 -13.64
C LEU A 87 -2.73 9.17 -13.90
N PRO A 88 -3.56 8.49 -13.09
CA PRO A 88 -5.01 8.50 -13.28
C PRO A 88 -5.62 9.88 -13.04
N VAL A 89 -4.94 10.74 -12.28
CA VAL A 89 -5.31 12.13 -12.05
C VAL A 89 -4.19 13.03 -12.56
N GLN A 90 -4.52 13.91 -13.51
CA GLN A 90 -3.59 14.88 -14.12
C GLN A 90 -4.08 16.29 -13.81
N ASP A 91 -4.14 16.61 -12.52
CA ASP A 91 -4.77 17.80 -11.96
C ASP A 91 -3.85 19.03 -11.90
N SER A 92 -2.64 18.93 -12.41
CA SER A 92 -1.61 20.00 -12.33
C SER A 92 -1.23 20.35 -10.89
N ARG A 93 -1.30 19.39 -9.94
CA ARG A 93 -1.03 19.57 -8.52
C ARG A 93 -0.05 18.54 -7.99
N VAL A 94 0.79 18.97 -7.07
CA VAL A 94 1.71 18.13 -6.30
C VAL A 94 1.34 18.26 -4.84
N ASP A 95 0.90 17.18 -4.22
CA ASP A 95 0.60 17.15 -2.79
C ASP A 95 1.81 16.65 -1.99
N PRO A 96 1.95 17.06 -0.71
CA PRO A 96 2.87 16.43 0.22
C PRO A 96 2.63 14.91 0.23
N ASP A 97 3.71 14.13 0.17
CA ASP A 97 3.66 12.66 0.10
C ASP A 97 2.81 12.08 -1.05
N GLY A 98 2.42 12.92 -2.00
CA GLY A 98 1.63 12.53 -3.16
C GLY A 98 2.47 11.87 -4.26
N PRO A 99 1.81 11.14 -5.20
CA PRO A 99 2.48 10.34 -6.22
C PRO A 99 3.37 11.17 -7.16
N THR A 100 2.96 12.41 -7.46
CA THR A 100 3.75 13.31 -8.30
C THR A 100 5.05 13.71 -7.62
N LEU A 101 5.03 14.00 -6.31
CA LEU A 101 6.25 14.32 -5.55
C LEU A 101 7.18 13.13 -5.45
N MET A 102 6.63 11.95 -5.19
CA MET A 102 7.41 10.70 -5.11
C MET A 102 8.12 10.41 -6.44
N ALA A 103 7.42 10.56 -7.55
CA ALA A 103 8.00 10.36 -8.88
C ALA A 103 9.07 11.40 -9.20
N LEU A 104 8.86 12.68 -8.84
CA LEU A 104 9.86 13.75 -9.01
C LEU A 104 11.13 13.47 -8.19
N ASN A 105 11.00 12.99 -6.97
CA ASN A 105 12.13 12.57 -6.15
C ASN A 105 12.90 11.41 -6.78
N SER A 106 12.18 10.43 -7.32
CA SER A 106 12.79 9.28 -8.04
C SER A 106 13.56 9.74 -9.27
N GLU A 107 13.05 10.69 -10.05
CA GLU A 107 13.76 11.27 -11.20
C GLU A 107 15.03 12.03 -10.79
N ARG A 108 15.03 12.73 -9.65
CA ARG A 108 16.20 13.43 -9.12
C ARG A 108 17.34 12.49 -8.72
N MET A 109 17.02 11.36 -8.09
CA MET A 109 18.03 10.38 -7.65
C MET A 109 18.76 9.74 -8.84
N ASN A 110 18.23 9.88 -10.05
CA ASN A 110 18.70 9.26 -11.28
C ASN A 110 19.07 10.27 -12.36
N SER A 111 20.03 11.15 -12.08
CA SER A 111 20.57 12.10 -13.09
C SER A 111 21.32 11.40 -14.24
N THR A 112 21.65 10.16 -14.13
CA THR A 112 21.98 9.23 -15.21
C THR A 112 20.70 8.50 -15.58
N ALA A 113 20.22 8.54 -16.81
CA ALA A 113 18.94 8.04 -17.34
C ALA A 113 18.23 7.02 -16.42
N PRO A 114 17.04 7.36 -15.83
CA PRO A 114 16.35 6.43 -14.97
C PRO A 114 16.02 5.19 -15.77
N SER A 115 16.40 4.06 -15.26
CA SER A 115 16.00 2.79 -15.82
C SER A 115 14.48 2.65 -15.76
N VAL A 116 13.88 2.06 -16.78
CA VAL A 116 12.43 1.68 -16.82
C VAL A 116 11.93 1.09 -15.47
N PRO A 117 12.76 0.37 -14.71
CA PRO A 117 12.42 -0.11 -13.37
C PRO A 117 11.93 0.96 -12.39
N LEU A 118 12.57 2.12 -12.29
CA LEU A 118 12.23 3.13 -11.26
C LEU A 118 10.88 3.81 -11.48
N LEU A 119 10.52 4.05 -12.74
CA LEU A 119 9.18 4.54 -13.05
C LEU A 119 8.10 3.50 -12.69
N ARG A 120 8.37 2.23 -12.96
CA ARG A 120 7.49 1.13 -12.57
C ARG A 120 7.36 1.04 -11.06
N HIS A 121 8.45 1.18 -10.30
CA HIS A 121 8.43 1.22 -8.84
C HIS A 121 7.55 2.35 -8.30
N ALA A 122 7.69 3.57 -8.81
CA ALA A 122 6.86 4.70 -8.41
C ALA A 122 5.36 4.45 -8.71
N ILE A 123 5.04 3.86 -9.85
CA ILE A 123 3.65 3.51 -10.21
C ILE A 123 3.10 2.43 -9.26
N ARG A 124 3.86 1.39 -8.95
CA ARG A 124 3.44 0.32 -8.02
C ARG A 124 3.15 0.89 -6.64
N LEU A 125 4.09 1.66 -6.12
CA LEU A 125 3.95 2.28 -4.80
C LEU A 125 2.72 3.19 -4.75
N PHE A 126 2.52 4.02 -5.77
CA PHE A 126 1.35 4.87 -5.89
C PHE A 126 0.03 4.08 -5.92
N ARG A 127 -0.02 2.99 -6.70
CA ARG A 127 -1.21 2.13 -6.74
C ARG A 127 -1.46 1.42 -5.42
N GLY A 128 -0.40 1.00 -4.72
CA GLY A 128 -0.49 0.46 -3.37
C GLY A 128 -1.07 1.47 -2.38
N ILE A 129 -0.58 2.71 -2.40
CA ILE A 129 -1.09 3.79 -1.54
C ILE A 129 -2.56 4.11 -1.86
N ASN A 130 -2.94 4.18 -3.14
CA ASN A 130 -4.35 4.38 -3.53
C ASN A 130 -5.24 3.22 -3.06
N ALA A 131 -4.74 1.99 -3.12
CA ALA A 131 -5.45 0.82 -2.60
C ALA A 131 -5.77 0.94 -1.11
N SER A 132 -5.00 1.71 -0.33
CA SER A 132 -5.26 1.94 1.09
C SER A 132 -6.59 2.66 1.34
N SER A 133 -7.00 3.58 0.47
CA SER A 133 -8.30 4.25 0.59
C SER A 133 -9.46 3.27 0.38
N ASP A 134 -9.38 2.48 -0.69
CA ASP A 134 -10.37 1.46 -1.01
C ASP A 134 -10.39 0.35 0.04
N ALA A 135 -9.21 -0.12 0.48
CA ALA A 135 -9.10 -1.12 1.55
C ALA A 135 -9.71 -0.63 2.87
N ARG A 136 -9.52 0.65 3.21
CA ARG A 136 -10.14 1.26 4.41
C ARG A 136 -11.67 1.22 4.32
N ALA A 137 -12.22 1.58 3.17
CA ALA A 137 -13.66 1.50 2.95
C ALA A 137 -14.18 0.06 3.04
N ALA A 138 -13.44 -0.89 2.47
CA ALA A 138 -13.77 -2.31 2.49
C ALA A 138 -13.74 -2.90 3.90
N VAL A 139 -12.67 -2.63 4.66
CA VAL A 139 -12.51 -3.06 6.04
C VAL A 139 -13.62 -2.51 6.94
N LYS A 140 -13.97 -1.24 6.79
CA LYS A 140 -15.07 -0.62 7.55
C LYS A 140 -16.40 -1.33 7.30
N ARG A 141 -16.70 -1.70 6.05
CA ARG A 141 -17.92 -2.45 5.70
C ARG A 141 -17.87 -3.89 6.20
N ALA A 142 -16.70 -4.52 6.19
CA ALA A 142 -16.49 -5.86 6.74
C ALA A 142 -16.71 -5.87 8.26
N ILE A 143 -16.22 -4.88 8.99
CA ILE A 143 -16.49 -4.71 10.43
C ILE A 143 -18.00 -4.64 10.67
N ALA A 144 -18.71 -3.76 9.96
CA ALA A 144 -20.13 -3.55 10.16
C ALA A 144 -20.97 -4.84 9.91
N VAL A 145 -20.67 -5.58 8.83
CA VAL A 145 -21.39 -6.83 8.54
C VAL A 145 -21.06 -7.92 9.55
N THR A 146 -19.80 -7.98 10.01
CA THR A 146 -19.40 -8.98 11.04
C THR A 146 -20.03 -8.66 12.39
N GLU A 147 -20.14 -7.39 12.77
CA GLU A 147 -20.83 -6.97 13.99
C GLU A 147 -22.33 -7.28 13.94
N SER A 148 -22.96 -7.07 12.79
CA SER A 148 -24.37 -7.44 12.60
C SER A 148 -24.57 -8.95 12.68
N ALA A 149 -23.66 -9.76 12.10
CA ALA A 149 -23.70 -11.22 12.17
C ALA A 149 -23.47 -11.73 13.60
N LEU A 150 -22.54 -11.13 14.33
CA LEU A 150 -22.26 -11.46 15.73
C LEU A 150 -23.47 -11.15 16.62
N HIS A 151 -24.06 -9.98 16.45
CA HIS A 151 -25.26 -9.58 17.19
C HIS A 151 -26.44 -10.55 16.94
N TYR A 152 -26.68 -10.92 15.67
CA TYR A 152 -27.68 -11.93 15.32
C TYR A 152 -27.47 -13.25 16.06
N LYS A 153 -26.22 -13.73 16.14
CA LYS A 153 -25.89 -14.99 16.84
C LYS A 153 -26.02 -14.89 18.36
N MET A 154 -25.70 -13.76 18.96
CA MET A 154 -25.78 -13.57 20.42
C MET A 154 -27.22 -13.41 20.94
N ILE A 155 -28.11 -12.77 20.18
CA ILE A 155 -29.46 -12.43 20.62
C ILE A 155 -30.49 -13.43 20.11
N GLY A 156 -30.18 -14.17 19.05
CA GLY A 156 -31.08 -15.13 18.41
C GLY A 156 -32.12 -14.48 17.48
N PRO A 157 -32.99 -15.26 16.84
CA PRO A 157 -33.84 -14.84 15.72
C PRO A 157 -35.09 -14.01 16.11
N GLY A 158 -35.11 -13.39 17.27
CA GLY A 158 -36.32 -12.72 17.80
C GLY A 158 -36.37 -11.20 17.66
N LEU A 159 -35.30 -10.52 17.29
CA LEU A 159 -35.26 -9.06 17.24
C LEU A 159 -34.71 -8.58 15.90
N THR A 160 -35.51 -7.88 15.13
CA THR A 160 -35.30 -6.93 14.01
C THR A 160 -33.99 -6.95 13.20
N GLN A 161 -33.12 -7.94 13.35
CA GLN A 161 -31.85 -8.02 12.60
C GLN A 161 -31.91 -9.16 11.59
N SER A 162 -31.55 -8.79 10.36
CA SER A 162 -31.59 -9.66 9.22
C SER A 162 -30.62 -10.84 9.37
N PRO A 163 -31.05 -12.07 9.13
CA PRO A 163 -30.16 -13.21 8.98
C PRO A 163 -29.14 -13.01 7.84
N ASP A 164 -29.36 -12.03 6.96
CA ASP A 164 -28.55 -11.76 5.77
C ASP A 164 -27.10 -11.46 6.10
N ALA A 165 -26.85 -10.70 7.17
CA ALA A 165 -25.48 -10.41 7.60
C ALA A 165 -24.72 -11.69 8.02
N TYR A 166 -25.38 -12.58 8.75
CA TYR A 166 -24.80 -13.85 9.14
C TYR A 166 -24.59 -14.78 7.92
N GLN A 167 -25.57 -14.86 7.04
CA GLN A 167 -25.47 -15.64 5.80
C GLN A 167 -24.35 -15.09 4.91
N PHE A 168 -24.23 -13.76 4.79
CA PHE A 168 -23.15 -13.15 4.04
C PHE A 168 -21.78 -13.50 4.61
N VAL A 169 -21.58 -13.46 5.92
CA VAL A 169 -20.30 -13.86 6.55
C VAL A 169 -20.10 -15.38 6.40
N SER A 170 -21.18 -16.17 6.58
CA SER A 170 -21.15 -17.63 6.52
C SER A 170 -20.64 -18.15 5.17
N GLN A 171 -21.05 -17.56 4.05
CA GLN A 171 -20.57 -18.02 2.74
C GLN A 171 -19.05 -17.89 2.56
N HIS A 172 -18.42 -16.90 3.24
CA HIS A 172 -16.99 -16.69 3.18
C HIS A 172 -16.20 -17.55 4.16
N PHE A 173 -16.74 -17.76 5.36
CA PHE A 173 -16.07 -18.49 6.44
C PHE A 173 -16.69 -19.86 6.77
N LYS A 174 -17.75 -20.27 6.05
CA LYS A 174 -18.38 -21.60 6.12
C LYS A 174 -18.86 -21.96 7.53
N PHE A 175 -19.77 -21.17 8.07
CA PHE A 175 -20.36 -21.43 9.39
C PHE A 175 -21.42 -22.54 9.41
N ASP A 176 -21.69 -23.19 8.27
CA ASP A 176 -22.67 -24.29 8.18
C ASP A 176 -22.26 -25.44 9.09
N GLY A 177 -23.14 -25.82 10.01
CA GLY A 177 -22.90 -26.90 10.99
C GLY A 177 -22.00 -26.53 12.17
N VAL A 178 -21.60 -25.24 12.28
CA VAL A 178 -20.83 -24.73 13.42
C VAL A 178 -21.77 -24.42 14.57
N GLY A 179 -21.50 -24.96 15.77
CA GLY A 179 -22.29 -24.67 16.99
C GLY A 179 -22.25 -23.18 17.37
N ASP A 180 -23.31 -22.68 17.99
CA ASP A 180 -23.51 -21.26 18.24
C ASP A 180 -22.39 -20.62 19.05
N ASN A 181 -21.89 -21.24 20.11
CA ASN A 181 -20.79 -20.74 20.92
C ASN A 181 -19.53 -20.56 20.07
N ARG A 182 -19.19 -21.55 19.27
CA ARG A 182 -18.05 -21.51 18.37
C ARG A 182 -18.21 -20.43 17.30
N ALA A 183 -19.41 -20.27 16.75
CA ALA A 183 -19.71 -19.23 15.77
C ALA A 183 -19.54 -17.82 16.38
N VAL A 184 -19.95 -17.59 17.62
CA VAL A 184 -19.75 -16.34 18.35
C VAL A 184 -18.26 -16.05 18.56
N ASP A 185 -17.48 -17.06 18.98
CA ASP A 185 -16.04 -16.92 19.18
C ASP A 185 -15.34 -16.56 17.87
N ASP A 186 -15.63 -17.28 16.79
CA ASP A 186 -14.98 -17.05 15.49
C ASP A 186 -15.43 -15.75 14.82
N LEU A 187 -16.69 -15.32 14.98
CA LEU A 187 -17.15 -14.00 14.56
C LEU A 187 -16.44 -12.88 15.34
N THR A 188 -16.25 -13.09 16.64
CA THR A 188 -15.50 -12.13 17.48
C THR A 188 -14.05 -12.04 17.02
N TYR A 189 -13.43 -13.15 16.70
CA TYR A 189 -12.08 -13.24 16.15
C TYR A 189 -11.98 -12.53 14.78
N ILE A 190 -12.87 -12.85 13.83
CA ILE A 190 -12.90 -12.21 12.50
C ILE A 190 -13.06 -10.69 12.63
N ARG A 191 -13.94 -10.22 13.51
CA ARG A 191 -14.10 -8.80 13.80
C ARG A 191 -12.81 -8.17 14.32
N ALA A 192 -12.11 -8.85 15.22
CA ALA A 192 -10.85 -8.36 15.79
C ALA A 192 -9.77 -8.18 14.70
N ILE A 193 -9.64 -9.12 13.76
CA ILE A 193 -8.73 -8.99 12.61
C ILE A 193 -9.05 -7.73 11.81
N TYR A 194 -10.31 -7.53 11.41
CA TYR A 194 -10.69 -6.33 10.64
C TYR A 194 -10.47 -5.02 11.42
N ARG A 195 -10.71 -4.98 12.72
CA ARG A 195 -10.43 -3.81 13.53
C ARG A 195 -8.95 -3.47 13.59
N ARG A 196 -8.07 -4.48 13.62
CA ARG A 196 -6.63 -4.29 13.54
C ARG A 196 -6.19 -3.80 12.16
N MET A 197 -6.74 -4.37 11.08
CA MET A 197 -6.53 -3.85 9.72
C MET A 197 -6.95 -2.38 9.61
N GLU A 198 -8.09 -2.00 10.20
CA GLU A 198 -8.56 -0.62 10.23
C GLU A 198 -7.57 0.29 10.96
N THR A 199 -7.03 -0.15 12.09
CA THR A 199 -6.04 0.60 12.87
C THR A 199 -4.76 0.84 12.06
N VAL A 200 -4.24 -0.18 11.39
CA VAL A 200 -3.08 -0.07 10.50
C VAL A 200 -3.34 0.91 9.36
N LEU A 201 -4.48 0.81 8.70
CA LEU A 201 -4.87 1.69 7.59
C LEU A 201 -5.13 3.14 8.02
N ARG A 202 -5.55 3.38 9.26
CA ARG A 202 -5.75 4.73 9.81
C ARG A 202 -4.43 5.41 10.16
N GLY A 203 -3.40 4.65 10.44
CA GLY A 203 -2.14 5.20 10.88
C GLY A 203 -2.20 5.81 12.28
N VAL A 204 -2.69 5.08 13.26
CA VAL A 204 -2.76 5.55 14.65
C VAL A 204 -1.42 5.38 15.34
N PRO A 205 -0.78 6.44 15.86
CA PRO A 205 0.47 6.34 16.61
C PRO A 205 0.30 5.49 17.87
N GLY A 206 1.23 4.59 18.15
CA GLY A 206 1.40 4.00 19.47
C GLY A 206 0.85 2.61 19.71
N VAL A 207 0.28 1.91 18.71
CA VAL A 207 -0.30 0.58 18.95
C VAL A 207 0.77 -0.53 19.08
N THR A 208 1.98 -0.32 18.57
CA THR A 208 3.03 -1.35 18.61
C THR A 208 4.45 -0.83 18.89
N GLY A 209 4.64 0.44 19.26
CA GLY A 209 6.00 1.00 19.41
C GLY A 209 6.77 1.18 18.10
N THR A 210 6.27 0.65 17.00
CA THR A 210 6.77 0.83 15.64
C THR A 210 5.79 1.69 14.85
N GLN A 211 6.26 2.81 14.33
CA GLN A 211 5.43 3.78 13.58
C GLN A 211 5.21 3.29 12.15
N ILE A 212 4.13 2.53 11.92
CA ILE A 212 3.77 2.07 10.59
C ILE A 212 2.41 2.62 10.24
N TYR A 213 2.38 3.59 9.33
CA TYR A 213 1.13 4.30 9.10
C TYR A 213 1.02 4.85 7.69
N GLY A 214 -0.12 4.62 7.06
CA GLY A 214 -0.48 5.26 5.81
C GLY A 214 0.53 5.02 4.68
N SER A 215 1.20 6.07 4.22
CA SER A 215 2.19 5.98 3.14
C SER A 215 3.40 5.11 3.46
N ASN A 216 3.74 4.96 4.74
CA ASN A 216 4.90 4.17 5.17
C ASN A 216 4.63 2.66 5.21
N LEU A 217 3.39 2.23 5.02
CA LEU A 217 3.03 0.81 4.94
C LEU A 217 3.58 0.13 3.69
N HIS A 218 3.73 0.87 2.60
CA HIS A 218 4.08 0.33 1.29
C HIS A 218 5.55 0.49 0.98
N ASP A 219 6.14 -0.55 0.39
CA ASP A 219 7.50 -0.53 -0.14
C ASP A 219 7.57 -1.32 -1.45
N ILE A 220 8.73 -1.30 -2.10
CA ILE A 220 9.00 -2.04 -3.32
C ILE A 220 10.02 -3.13 -3.01
N ASP A 221 9.75 -4.34 -3.47
CA ASP A 221 10.71 -5.43 -3.39
C ASP A 221 11.98 -5.08 -4.18
N PRO A 222 13.13 -4.90 -3.52
CA PRO A 222 14.39 -4.55 -4.19
C PRO A 222 14.93 -5.70 -5.08
N THR A 223 14.44 -6.92 -4.90
CA THR A 223 14.84 -8.11 -5.66
C THR A 223 13.69 -8.64 -6.53
N SER A 224 12.76 -7.79 -6.93
CA SER A 224 11.52 -8.19 -7.60
C SER A 224 11.72 -9.03 -8.87
N GLU A 225 12.85 -8.88 -9.58
CA GLU A 225 13.20 -9.70 -10.75
C GLU A 225 13.47 -11.17 -10.40
N GLN A 226 13.77 -11.48 -9.13
CA GLN A 226 14.03 -12.84 -8.64
C GLN A 226 12.82 -13.43 -7.90
N THR A 227 11.79 -12.63 -7.68
CA THR A 227 10.61 -13.05 -6.95
C THR A 227 9.77 -14.02 -7.77
N PRO A 228 9.26 -15.12 -7.19
CA PRO A 228 8.40 -16.06 -7.90
C PRO A 228 7.22 -15.36 -8.58
N ALA A 229 6.89 -15.72 -9.82
CA ALA A 229 5.87 -15.05 -10.64
C ALA A 229 4.47 -15.02 -9.99
N MET A 230 4.19 -15.90 -9.03
CA MET A 230 2.94 -15.90 -8.27
C MET A 230 2.87 -14.79 -7.21
N TRP A 231 4.00 -14.33 -6.70
CA TRP A 231 4.06 -13.33 -5.64
C TRP A 231 3.94 -11.93 -6.24
N LYS A 232 2.86 -11.26 -5.95
CA LYS A 232 2.57 -9.90 -6.41
C LYS A 232 2.74 -8.84 -5.32
N ALA A 233 2.52 -9.25 -4.08
CA ALA A 233 2.80 -8.52 -2.86
C ALA A 233 3.13 -9.54 -1.76
N TYR A 234 3.77 -9.11 -0.68
CA TYR A 234 4.01 -9.94 0.51
C TYR A 234 4.38 -9.09 1.72
N VAL A 235 4.22 -9.68 2.91
CA VAL A 235 4.71 -9.16 4.19
C VAL A 235 5.76 -10.13 4.71
N PRO A 236 7.00 -9.70 4.98
CA PRO A 236 7.99 -10.53 5.65
C PRO A 236 7.53 -10.92 7.06
N VAL A 237 7.76 -12.15 7.47
CA VAL A 237 7.37 -12.64 8.82
C VAL A 237 8.28 -12.04 9.89
N VAL A 238 9.55 -11.81 9.56
CA VAL A 238 10.58 -11.21 10.42
C VAL A 238 11.39 -10.21 9.62
N ASP A 239 12.05 -9.29 10.32
CA ASP A 239 12.99 -8.38 9.67
C ASP A 239 14.22 -9.15 9.19
N GLU A 240 14.50 -9.12 7.89
CA GLU A 240 15.62 -9.82 7.27
C GLU A 240 16.27 -8.97 6.17
N GLY A 241 17.52 -8.61 6.35
CA GLY A 241 18.27 -7.79 5.40
C GLY A 241 17.57 -6.44 5.16
N PRO A 242 17.20 -6.09 3.92
CA PRO A 242 16.49 -4.86 3.60
C PRO A 242 14.98 -4.93 3.87
N TYR A 243 14.46 -6.10 4.28
CA TYR A 243 13.03 -6.33 4.45
C TYR A 243 12.60 -6.13 5.90
N LEU A 244 11.50 -5.40 6.08
CA LEU A 244 10.90 -5.13 7.39
C LEU A 244 9.54 -5.82 7.47
N SER A 245 9.30 -6.60 8.52
CA SER A 245 8.01 -7.24 8.81
C SER A 245 6.87 -6.24 8.99
N THR A 246 7.23 -4.95 9.01
CA THR A 246 6.34 -3.80 9.16
C THR A 246 6.01 -3.12 7.83
N ARG A 247 6.28 -3.78 6.69
CA ARG A 247 6.04 -3.26 5.35
C ARG A 247 5.34 -4.29 4.47
N ILE A 248 4.55 -3.79 3.53
CA ILE A 248 3.98 -4.57 2.43
C ILE A 248 4.81 -4.27 1.19
N TYR A 249 5.46 -5.27 0.65
CA TYR A 249 6.32 -5.17 -0.53
C TYR A 249 5.56 -5.51 -1.80
N TRP A 250 5.64 -4.64 -2.80
CA TRP A 250 5.05 -4.83 -4.12
C TRP A 250 6.11 -5.33 -5.10
N THR A 251 5.83 -6.44 -5.76
CA THR A 251 6.71 -7.02 -6.78
C THR A 251 6.36 -6.53 -8.18
N ASP A 252 7.22 -6.77 -9.17
CA ASP A 252 6.92 -6.44 -10.57
C ASP A 252 5.83 -7.33 -11.19
N ASN A 253 5.51 -8.45 -10.59
CA ASN A 253 4.43 -9.35 -11.01
C ASN A 253 3.03 -8.73 -10.89
N ILE A 254 2.89 -7.57 -10.23
CA ILE A 254 1.62 -6.80 -10.16
C ILE A 254 1.46 -5.82 -11.33
N ASP A 255 2.51 -5.57 -12.11
CA ASP A 255 2.48 -4.59 -13.20
C ASP A 255 1.39 -4.94 -14.24
N GLY A 256 0.72 -3.91 -14.73
CA GLY A 256 -0.37 -4.08 -15.69
C GLY A 256 -1.71 -4.53 -15.11
N HIS A 257 -1.77 -4.94 -13.84
CA HIS A 257 -3.03 -5.30 -13.21
C HIS A 257 -3.88 -4.06 -12.86
N PRO A 258 -5.23 -4.18 -12.85
CA PRO A 258 -6.13 -3.09 -12.49
C PRO A 258 -6.00 -2.70 -11.01
N GLN A 259 -6.48 -1.50 -10.63
CA GLN A 259 -6.45 -0.98 -9.25
C GLN A 259 -7.14 -1.93 -8.26
N ASP A 260 -8.22 -2.57 -8.66
CA ASP A 260 -8.94 -3.56 -7.83
C ASP A 260 -8.04 -4.70 -7.36
N ARG A 261 -7.06 -5.10 -8.19
CA ARG A 261 -6.10 -6.13 -7.84
C ARG A 261 -5.17 -5.68 -6.71
N TYR A 262 -4.71 -4.44 -6.74
CA TYR A 262 -3.93 -3.86 -5.65
C TYR A 262 -4.75 -3.79 -4.36
N THR A 263 -6.01 -3.36 -4.43
CA THR A 263 -6.88 -3.30 -3.26
C THR A 263 -7.13 -4.68 -2.66
N TYR A 264 -7.40 -5.68 -3.50
CA TYR A 264 -7.60 -7.06 -3.04
C TYR A 264 -6.35 -7.63 -2.36
N LEU A 265 -5.19 -7.49 -2.99
CA LEU A 265 -3.92 -7.97 -2.46
C LEU A 265 -3.52 -7.21 -1.20
N LEU A 266 -3.76 -5.90 -1.14
CA LEU A 266 -3.52 -5.14 0.09
C LEU A 266 -4.36 -5.69 1.26
N LEU A 267 -5.63 -6.03 1.04
CA LEU A 267 -6.47 -6.65 2.06
C LEU A 267 -5.94 -8.02 2.49
N HIS A 268 -5.38 -8.79 1.56
CA HIS A 268 -4.74 -10.06 1.83
C HIS A 268 -3.49 -9.90 2.69
N GLU A 269 -2.56 -9.05 2.26
CA GLU A 269 -1.31 -8.79 2.99
C GLU A 269 -1.56 -8.13 4.35
N LEU A 270 -2.61 -7.31 4.49
CA LEU A 270 -3.01 -6.76 5.78
C LEU A 270 -3.44 -7.84 6.77
N ALA A 271 -4.01 -8.95 6.31
CA ALA A 271 -4.36 -10.06 7.20
C ALA A 271 -3.11 -10.71 7.80
N HIS A 272 -2.08 -10.95 6.97
CA HIS A 272 -0.78 -11.40 7.45
C HIS A 272 -0.09 -10.36 8.32
N PHE A 273 -0.12 -9.09 7.91
CA PHE A 273 0.50 -8.00 8.63
C PHE A 273 0.01 -7.88 10.08
N VAL A 274 -1.31 -7.96 10.30
CA VAL A 274 -1.88 -7.87 11.65
C VAL A 274 -1.59 -9.10 12.49
N ASP A 275 -1.34 -10.25 11.86
CA ASP A 275 -0.89 -11.47 12.52
C ASP A 275 0.59 -11.38 12.98
N ASN A 276 1.45 -10.79 12.16
CA ASN A 276 2.86 -10.55 12.53
C ASN A 276 2.99 -9.65 13.78
N ILE A 277 2.07 -8.70 13.94
CA ILE A 277 2.04 -7.81 15.11
C ILE A 277 1.60 -8.55 16.39
N GLU A 278 0.66 -9.49 16.25
CA GLU A 278 0.20 -10.36 17.33
C GLU A 278 0.17 -11.82 16.88
N PRO A 279 1.26 -12.56 17.03
CA PRO A 279 1.45 -13.91 16.45
C PRO A 279 0.50 -14.98 17.00
N THR A 280 -0.46 -14.63 17.85
CA THR A 280 -1.49 -15.54 18.34
C THR A 280 -2.60 -15.84 17.33
N LEU A 281 -2.67 -15.09 16.23
CA LEU A 281 -3.77 -15.14 15.28
C LEU A 281 -3.62 -16.24 14.23
N GLN A 282 -2.39 -16.58 13.86
CA GLN A 282 -2.07 -17.67 12.91
C GLN A 282 -2.81 -17.55 11.56
N ILE A 283 -2.79 -16.35 10.98
CA ILE A 283 -3.32 -16.13 9.63
C ILE A 283 -2.28 -16.59 8.61
N VAL A 284 -2.62 -17.57 7.82
CA VAL A 284 -1.74 -18.19 6.81
C VAL A 284 -2.47 -18.36 5.48
N ASP A 285 -1.77 -18.83 4.45
CA ASP A 285 -2.31 -19.12 3.13
C ASP A 285 -2.71 -20.59 3.01
N HIS A 286 -3.91 -20.92 3.46
CA HIS A 286 -4.49 -22.26 3.25
C HIS A 286 -5.04 -22.46 1.83
N GLY A 287 -5.45 -21.39 1.16
CA GLY A 287 -6.01 -21.45 -0.18
C GLY A 287 -6.25 -20.06 -0.78
N TYR A 288 -6.32 -20.02 -2.09
CA TYR A 288 -6.43 -18.79 -2.87
C TYR A 288 -7.70 -18.74 -3.71
N LEU A 289 -8.38 -17.58 -3.76
CA LEU A 289 -9.51 -17.34 -4.66
C LEU A 289 -9.09 -17.45 -6.13
N ALA A 290 -7.89 -16.98 -6.46
CA ALA A 290 -7.34 -17.08 -7.80
C ALA A 290 -7.27 -18.52 -8.34
N LEU A 291 -7.13 -19.50 -7.45
CA LEU A 291 -7.09 -20.93 -7.78
C LEU A 291 -8.40 -21.65 -7.45
N GLY A 292 -9.37 -20.96 -6.85
CA GLY A 292 -10.62 -21.53 -6.37
C GLY A 292 -10.47 -22.46 -5.15
N THR A 293 -9.27 -22.60 -4.59
CA THR A 293 -8.97 -23.52 -3.48
C THR A 293 -9.57 -23.07 -2.16
N VAL A 294 -9.86 -21.79 -1.98
CA VAL A 294 -10.57 -21.26 -0.80
C VAL A 294 -11.92 -21.95 -0.54
N PHE A 295 -12.59 -22.37 -1.61
CA PHE A 295 -13.91 -23.02 -1.49
C PHE A 295 -13.84 -24.46 -0.99
N ALA A 296 -12.69 -25.12 -1.08
CA ALA A 296 -12.47 -26.46 -0.56
C ALA A 296 -12.11 -26.48 0.93
N LEU A 297 -11.75 -25.32 1.50
CA LEU A 297 -11.36 -25.22 2.91
C LEU A 297 -12.56 -25.47 3.84
N ASP A 298 -12.30 -26.16 4.95
CA ASP A 298 -13.22 -26.24 6.08
C ASP A 298 -13.32 -24.91 6.83
N HIS A 299 -14.28 -24.80 7.75
CA HIS A 299 -14.50 -23.59 8.55
C HIS A 299 -13.23 -23.12 9.28
N HIS A 300 -12.56 -24.02 9.98
CA HIS A 300 -11.38 -23.68 10.79
C HIS A 300 -10.24 -23.07 9.96
N ARG A 301 -9.98 -23.65 8.78
CA ARG A 301 -8.97 -23.11 7.86
C ARG A 301 -9.39 -21.78 7.23
N ARG A 302 -10.70 -21.61 6.91
CA ARG A 302 -11.20 -20.34 6.35
C ARG A 302 -11.05 -19.18 7.33
N VAL A 303 -11.31 -19.39 8.62
CA VAL A 303 -11.16 -18.37 9.66
C VAL A 303 -9.69 -17.92 9.80
N ARG A 304 -8.74 -18.76 9.38
CA ARG A 304 -7.29 -18.48 9.45
C ARG A 304 -6.64 -18.27 8.08
N ASN A 305 -7.41 -18.04 7.04
CA ASN A 305 -6.90 -17.88 5.69
C ASN A 305 -7.01 -16.43 5.22
N ALA A 306 -5.88 -15.82 4.88
CA ALA A 306 -5.80 -14.41 4.46
C ALA A 306 -6.76 -14.08 3.31
N ASP A 307 -6.88 -14.96 2.34
CA ASP A 307 -7.74 -14.77 1.17
C ASP A 307 -9.25 -14.73 1.52
N ASN A 308 -9.68 -15.37 2.60
CA ASN A 308 -11.07 -15.27 3.04
C ASN A 308 -11.40 -13.87 3.60
N TYR A 309 -10.45 -13.21 4.26
CA TYR A 309 -10.60 -11.83 4.72
C TYR A 309 -10.66 -10.85 3.55
N SER A 310 -9.73 -10.95 2.61
CA SER A 310 -9.73 -10.09 1.42
C SER A 310 -10.98 -10.29 0.57
N MET A 311 -11.38 -11.54 0.35
CA MET A 311 -12.57 -11.91 -0.41
C MET A 311 -13.85 -11.33 0.19
N MET A 312 -14.05 -11.49 1.51
CA MET A 312 -15.24 -10.97 2.19
C MET A 312 -15.28 -9.44 2.19
N ALA A 313 -14.16 -8.78 2.54
CA ALA A 313 -14.10 -7.33 2.60
C ALA A 313 -14.30 -6.70 1.21
N PHE A 314 -13.65 -7.23 0.19
CA PHE A 314 -13.77 -6.74 -1.19
C PHE A 314 -15.19 -6.96 -1.73
N HIS A 315 -15.74 -8.18 -1.55
CA HIS A 315 -17.11 -8.51 -1.96
C HIS A 315 -18.12 -7.55 -1.33
N ARG A 316 -18.02 -7.33 0.00
CA ARG A 316 -18.94 -6.45 0.73
C ARG A 316 -18.86 -5.00 0.30
N ALA A 317 -17.67 -4.54 -0.11
CA ALA A 317 -17.46 -3.15 -0.48
C ALA A 317 -17.81 -2.83 -1.92
N PHE A 318 -17.48 -3.72 -2.84
CA PHE A 318 -17.46 -3.43 -4.27
C PHE A 318 -18.37 -4.37 -5.09
N GLY A 319 -18.96 -5.37 -4.45
CA GLY A 319 -19.88 -6.32 -5.07
C GLY A 319 -19.18 -7.51 -5.74
N LYS A 320 -19.96 -8.57 -5.90
CA LYS A 320 -19.54 -9.84 -6.49
C LYS A 320 -19.04 -9.68 -7.92
N SER A 321 -19.70 -8.85 -8.74
CA SER A 321 -19.35 -8.67 -10.15
C SER A 321 -17.91 -8.12 -10.33
N ARG A 322 -17.47 -7.15 -9.50
CA ARG A 322 -16.09 -6.65 -9.53
C ARG A 322 -15.09 -7.71 -9.07
N LEU A 323 -15.43 -8.46 -8.05
CA LEU A 323 -14.60 -9.56 -7.58
C LEU A 323 -14.47 -10.66 -8.64
N GLN A 324 -15.59 -11.03 -9.29
CA GLN A 324 -15.63 -12.04 -10.35
C GLN A 324 -14.85 -11.62 -11.60
N ALA A 325 -14.82 -10.32 -11.92
CA ALA A 325 -14.02 -9.80 -13.03
C ALA A 325 -12.51 -10.02 -12.83
N MET A 326 -12.06 -10.04 -11.58
CA MET A 326 -10.65 -10.36 -11.25
C MET A 326 -10.41 -11.85 -11.06
N TYR A 327 -11.39 -12.56 -10.52
CA TYR A 327 -11.31 -13.94 -10.09
C TYR A 327 -12.58 -14.72 -10.48
N PRO A 328 -12.57 -15.43 -11.61
CA PRO A 328 -13.76 -16.15 -12.10
C PRO A 328 -14.40 -17.08 -11.07
N TYR A 329 -13.61 -17.68 -10.18
CA TYR A 329 -14.13 -18.55 -9.12
C TYR A 329 -15.04 -17.84 -8.10
N ALA A 330 -15.02 -16.50 -8.04
CA ALA A 330 -15.95 -15.73 -7.22
C ALA A 330 -17.43 -15.89 -7.68
N ALA A 331 -17.67 -16.46 -8.84
CA ALA A 331 -19.02 -16.86 -9.28
C ALA A 331 -19.74 -17.77 -8.30
N ARG A 332 -18.98 -18.52 -7.46
CA ARG A 332 -19.52 -19.42 -6.44
C ARG A 332 -20.09 -18.72 -5.20
N LEU A 333 -19.84 -17.42 -5.04
CA LEU A 333 -20.45 -16.62 -3.97
C LEU A 333 -21.89 -16.25 -4.35
N ASN A 334 -22.74 -16.04 -3.35
CA ASN A 334 -24.05 -15.43 -3.50
C ASN A 334 -23.93 -13.90 -3.41
N ASP A 335 -24.90 -13.16 -3.95
CA ASP A 335 -24.96 -11.71 -3.85
C ASP A 335 -25.34 -11.24 -2.44
#